data_c87311718a82e6d6d4847c1251e52615
#
_entry.id   c87311718a82e6d6d4847c1251e52615
#
_cell.length_a   1.000
_cell.length_b   1.000
_cell.length_c   1.000
_cell.angle_alpha   90.00
_cell.angle_beta   90.00
_cell.angle_gamma   90.00
#
_symmetry.space_group_name_H-M   'P 1'
#
loop_
_entity.id
_entity.type
_entity.pdbx_description
1 polymer ?
#
loop_
_entity_poly.entity_id
_entity_poly.type
_entity_poly.pdbx_seq_one_letter_code
_entity_poly.pdbx_strand_id
1 'polypeptide(L)'
;MKWDYDLGREIAVRPEVGHGLFITNEGNFQYGNATLSFYDTQTRKIDNEVFFRANDQKLGDVAQSMTMYGGLGWIVVNNSHVIFAIDPVTFKEVGRITNLTSPRYIHFLSDEKAYVTQIWDNRIFIVNPKRFEITGYINCPGMTMETGSTEQMVQYGKYVYVNCWSYQNRLLKIDTRTDRVVDELV
;
A
#
# COMPACT_ATOMS: atom_id res chain seq x y z
N MET A 1 -15.36 15.94 -6.05
CA MET A 1 -15.68 14.79 -5.18
C MET A 1 -14.93 15.01 -3.86
N LYS A 2 -15.65 15.20 -2.74
CA LYS A 2 -14.99 15.26 -1.43
C LYS A 2 -14.55 13.84 -1.11
N TRP A 3 -13.26 13.64 -0.95
CA TRP A 3 -12.73 12.40 -0.41
C TRP A 3 -12.84 12.48 1.10
N ASP A 4 -13.97 12.00 1.65
CA ASP A 4 -14.09 11.75 3.08
C ASP A 4 -13.30 10.47 3.39
N TYR A 5 -12.00 10.64 3.61
CA TYR A 5 -11.28 9.65 4.39
C TYR A 5 -11.76 9.84 5.82
N ASP A 6 -12.30 8.81 6.42
CA ASP A 6 -12.85 8.83 7.78
C ASP A 6 -11.72 9.01 8.83
N LEU A 7 -11.10 10.17 8.77
CA LEU A 7 -10.09 10.62 9.74
C LEU A 7 -10.69 11.63 10.71
N GLY A 8 -12.01 11.89 10.64
CA GLY A 8 -12.65 12.93 11.41
C GLY A 8 -12.11 14.34 11.11
N ARG A 9 -11.43 14.53 9.98
CA ARG A 9 -10.91 15.82 9.52
C ARG A 9 -11.43 16.12 8.12
N GLU A 10 -11.96 17.33 7.91
CA GLU A 10 -12.14 17.86 6.55
C GLU A 10 -10.76 17.99 5.91
N ILE A 11 -10.42 17.08 5.03
CA ILE A 11 -9.28 17.26 4.14
C ILE A 11 -9.73 18.29 3.10
N ALA A 12 -9.05 19.42 3.06
CA ALA A 12 -9.27 20.40 2.00
C ALA A 12 -9.04 19.70 0.66
N VAL A 13 -10.14 19.48 -0.08
CA VAL A 13 -10.05 18.90 -1.43
C VAL A 13 -9.33 19.91 -2.28
N ARG A 14 -8.11 19.60 -2.69
CA ARG A 14 -7.42 20.39 -3.69
C ARG A 14 -8.07 20.10 -5.03
N PRO A 15 -8.57 21.11 -5.77
CA PRO A 15 -9.35 20.89 -6.99
C PRO A 15 -8.63 20.03 -8.02
N GLU A 16 -7.31 20.12 -8.06
CA GLU A 16 -6.46 19.42 -9.03
C GLU A 16 -6.42 17.89 -8.81
N VAL A 17 -6.73 17.42 -7.60
CA VAL A 17 -6.70 15.98 -7.27
C VAL A 17 -8.04 15.30 -7.49
N GLY A 18 -9.14 16.06 -7.49
CA GLY A 18 -10.50 15.52 -7.63
C GLY A 18 -10.83 14.95 -9.02
N HIS A 19 -9.95 15.08 -10.00
CA HIS A 19 -10.22 14.76 -11.40
C HIS A 19 -9.15 13.90 -12.05
N GLY A 20 -8.50 13.02 -11.29
CA GLY A 20 -7.43 12.21 -11.84
C GLY A 20 -7.41 10.78 -11.34
N LEU A 21 -6.71 9.94 -12.09
CA LEU A 21 -6.41 8.56 -11.77
C LEU A 21 -4.90 8.39 -11.73
N PHE A 22 -4.41 7.78 -10.65
CA PHE A 22 -3.06 7.27 -10.60
C PHE A 22 -3.00 5.89 -11.25
N ILE A 23 -1.95 5.67 -12.03
CA ILE A 23 -1.69 4.41 -12.72
C ILE A 23 -0.28 3.97 -12.31
N THR A 24 -0.20 2.91 -11.51
CA THR A 24 1.07 2.25 -11.21
C THR A 24 1.46 1.39 -12.41
N ASN A 25 2.60 1.70 -12.99
CA ASN A 25 3.20 0.87 -14.03
C ASN A 25 4.22 -0.05 -13.36
N GLU A 26 3.88 -1.32 -13.27
CA GLU A 26 4.65 -2.31 -12.51
C GLU A 26 6.10 -2.40 -12.99
N GLY A 27 6.32 -2.27 -14.28
CA GLY A 27 7.62 -2.49 -14.90
C GLY A 27 7.93 -3.98 -15.06
N ASN A 28 9.17 -4.28 -15.41
CA ASN A 28 9.67 -5.63 -15.52
C ASN A 28 10.44 -6.01 -14.25
N PHE A 29 10.15 -7.18 -13.71
CA PHE A 29 10.84 -7.71 -12.53
C PHE A 29 12.37 -7.71 -12.72
N GLN A 30 13.10 -7.17 -11.75
CA GLN A 30 14.55 -6.98 -11.72
C GLN A 30 15.12 -5.90 -12.67
N TYR A 31 14.28 -5.10 -13.32
CA TYR A 31 14.75 -4.01 -14.20
C TYR A 31 14.75 -2.63 -13.54
N GLY A 32 14.11 -2.48 -12.38
CA GLY A 32 14.03 -1.21 -11.67
C GLY A 32 13.40 -0.08 -12.49
N ASN A 33 12.41 -0.42 -13.33
CA ASN A 33 11.77 0.47 -14.28
C ASN A 33 10.27 0.70 -14.00
N ALA A 34 9.84 0.47 -12.77
CA ALA A 34 8.50 0.83 -12.36
C ALA A 34 8.30 2.36 -12.39
N THR A 35 7.12 2.80 -12.80
CA THR A 35 6.79 4.23 -12.89
C THR A 35 5.40 4.52 -12.35
N LEU A 36 5.11 5.80 -12.11
CA LEU A 36 3.79 6.30 -11.79
C LEU A 36 3.33 7.25 -12.88
N SER A 37 2.15 7.01 -13.43
CA SER A 37 1.48 7.92 -14.35
C SER A 37 0.24 8.53 -13.68
N PHE A 38 -0.13 9.72 -14.13
CA PHE A 38 -1.34 10.41 -13.72
C PHE A 38 -2.19 10.74 -14.94
N TYR A 39 -3.46 10.33 -14.92
CA TYR A 39 -4.44 10.65 -15.96
C TYR A 39 -5.41 11.70 -15.43
N ASP A 40 -5.39 12.88 -16.04
CA ASP A 40 -6.34 13.95 -15.75
C ASP A 40 -7.64 13.70 -16.53
N THR A 41 -8.74 13.46 -15.82
CA THR A 41 -10.03 13.13 -16.43
C THR A 41 -10.74 14.32 -17.05
N GLN A 42 -10.38 15.56 -16.71
CA GLN A 42 -10.94 16.79 -17.29
C GLN A 42 -10.29 17.10 -18.63
N THR A 43 -8.95 17.16 -18.63
CA THR A 43 -8.18 17.48 -19.84
C THR A 43 -7.98 16.26 -20.72
N ARG A 44 -8.25 15.05 -20.22
CA ARG A 44 -8.02 13.75 -20.88
C ARG A 44 -6.57 13.54 -21.30
N LYS A 45 -5.64 14.09 -20.54
CA LYS A 45 -4.20 13.94 -20.76
C LYS A 45 -3.60 12.97 -19.74
N ILE A 46 -2.64 12.20 -20.21
CA ILE A 46 -1.82 11.37 -19.36
C ILE A 46 -0.47 12.04 -19.15
N ASP A 47 0.00 12.01 -17.93
CA ASP A 47 1.29 12.52 -17.51
C ASP A 47 2.12 11.35 -16.96
N ASN A 48 3.18 10.99 -17.67
CA ASN A 48 4.00 9.82 -17.33
C ASN A 48 5.17 10.19 -16.43
N GLU A 49 5.66 9.20 -15.67
CA GLU A 49 6.85 9.32 -14.82
C GLU A 49 6.75 10.46 -13.79
N VAL A 50 5.52 10.74 -13.32
CA VAL A 50 5.26 11.90 -12.43
C VAL A 50 6.06 11.82 -11.14
N PHE A 51 6.32 10.62 -10.59
CA PHE A 51 7.16 10.45 -9.42
C PHE A 51 8.62 10.80 -9.70
N PHE A 52 9.18 10.28 -10.79
CA PHE A 52 10.57 10.54 -11.17
C PHE A 52 10.82 12.04 -11.39
N ARG A 53 9.95 12.69 -12.15
CA ARG A 53 10.11 14.12 -12.45
C ARG A 53 9.97 15.03 -11.23
N ALA A 54 9.14 14.62 -10.26
CA ALA A 54 8.97 15.39 -9.04
C ALA A 54 10.11 15.21 -8.04
N ASN A 55 10.80 14.05 -8.04
CA ASN A 55 11.73 13.67 -6.97
C ASN A 55 13.17 13.44 -7.44
N ASP A 56 13.42 13.48 -8.75
CA ASP A 56 14.72 13.11 -9.37
C ASP A 56 15.22 11.73 -8.88
N GLN A 57 14.26 10.82 -8.64
CA GLN A 57 14.50 9.49 -8.12
C GLN A 57 13.57 8.49 -8.80
N LYS A 58 14.11 7.33 -9.19
CA LYS A 58 13.29 6.23 -9.71
C LYS A 58 12.37 5.68 -8.62
N LEU A 59 11.18 5.25 -9.02
CA LEU A 59 10.24 4.59 -8.11
C LEU A 59 10.80 3.23 -7.63
N GLY A 60 11.43 2.50 -8.51
CA GLY A 60 12.09 1.23 -8.18
C GLY A 60 11.63 0.07 -9.05
N ASP A 61 11.52 -1.10 -8.45
CA ASP A 61 11.20 -2.35 -9.13
C ASP A 61 9.87 -2.91 -8.61
N VAL A 62 8.94 -3.13 -9.52
CA VAL A 62 7.59 -3.66 -9.30
C VAL A 62 6.71 -2.74 -8.42
N ALA A 63 6.13 -1.70 -9.04
CA ALA A 63 5.09 -0.87 -8.39
C ALA A 63 3.76 -1.64 -8.30
N GLN A 64 3.60 -2.40 -7.23
CA GLN A 64 2.55 -3.39 -7.05
C GLN A 64 1.16 -2.83 -6.85
N SER A 65 1.04 -1.79 -6.03
CA SER A 65 -0.25 -1.19 -5.68
C SER A 65 -0.12 0.25 -5.23
N MET A 66 -1.24 0.98 -5.24
CA MET A 66 -1.34 2.31 -4.68
C MET A 66 -2.65 2.46 -3.94
N THR A 67 -2.61 3.10 -2.78
CA THR A 67 -3.77 3.41 -1.94
C THR A 67 -3.76 4.87 -1.57
N MET A 68 -4.91 5.53 -1.68
CA MET A 68 -5.08 6.91 -1.22
C MET A 68 -5.58 6.89 0.22
N TYR A 69 -4.81 7.50 1.13
CA TYR A 69 -5.19 7.60 2.54
C TYR A 69 -4.53 8.81 3.21
N GLY A 70 -5.27 9.50 4.10
CA GLY A 70 -4.76 10.63 4.87
C GLY A 70 -4.31 11.82 4.01
N GLY A 71 -4.88 11.98 2.81
CA GLY A 71 -4.49 13.01 1.85
C GLY A 71 -3.19 12.70 1.10
N LEU A 72 -2.63 11.50 1.28
CA LEU A 72 -1.41 11.03 0.61
C LEU A 72 -1.71 9.86 -0.32
N GLY A 73 -0.88 9.70 -1.34
CA GLY A 73 -0.82 8.51 -2.17
C GLY A 73 0.27 7.56 -1.66
N TRP A 74 -0.08 6.33 -1.32
CA TRP A 74 0.83 5.32 -0.79
C TRP A 74 1.13 4.28 -1.86
N ILE A 75 2.37 4.27 -2.34
CA ILE A 75 2.81 3.42 -3.46
C ILE A 75 3.64 2.28 -2.90
N VAL A 76 3.16 1.07 -3.06
CA VAL A 76 3.86 -0.16 -2.64
C VAL A 76 4.76 -0.62 -3.77
N VAL A 77 6.06 -0.66 -3.51
CA VAL A 77 7.07 -1.10 -4.48
C VAL A 77 7.69 -2.41 -4.00
N ASN A 78 7.17 -3.50 -4.56
CA ASN A 78 7.37 -4.86 -4.06
C ASN A 78 8.85 -5.26 -3.98
N ASN A 79 9.54 -5.29 -5.12
CA ASN A 79 10.93 -5.77 -5.20
C ASN A 79 11.97 -4.70 -4.83
N SER A 80 11.52 -3.49 -4.46
CA SER A 80 12.37 -2.48 -3.83
C SER A 80 12.16 -2.37 -2.32
N HIS A 81 11.31 -3.23 -1.75
CA HIS A 81 11.13 -3.40 -0.29
C HIS A 81 10.71 -2.12 0.42
N VAL A 82 9.92 -1.27 -0.26
CA VAL A 82 9.57 0.08 0.20
C VAL A 82 8.11 0.43 -0.10
N ILE A 83 7.54 1.29 0.73
CA ILE A 83 6.29 1.99 0.45
C ILE A 83 6.59 3.50 0.50
N PHE A 84 6.35 4.20 -0.60
CA PHE A 84 6.43 5.66 -0.66
C PHE A 84 5.10 6.28 -0.29
N ALA A 85 5.13 7.38 0.46
CA ALA A 85 4.01 8.28 0.65
C ALA A 85 4.29 9.58 -0.15
N ILE A 86 3.38 9.96 -1.03
CA ILE A 86 3.52 11.14 -1.88
C ILE A 86 2.37 12.13 -1.67
N ASP A 87 2.66 13.41 -1.84
CA ASP A 87 1.62 14.42 -2.04
C ASP A 87 0.99 14.22 -3.42
N PRO A 88 -0.33 14.01 -3.51
CA PRO A 88 -0.98 13.65 -4.77
C PRO A 88 -1.11 14.80 -5.77
N VAL A 89 -0.78 16.03 -5.37
CA VAL A 89 -0.82 17.22 -6.24
C VAL A 89 0.55 17.50 -6.84
N THR A 90 1.58 17.45 -5.99
CA THR A 90 2.95 17.77 -6.40
C THR A 90 3.74 16.54 -6.80
N PHE A 91 3.23 15.35 -6.51
CA PHE A 91 3.85 14.03 -6.68
C PHE A 91 5.16 13.88 -5.89
N LYS A 92 5.46 14.84 -5.01
CA LYS A 92 6.66 14.80 -4.17
C LYS A 92 6.51 13.80 -3.05
N GLU A 93 7.59 13.09 -2.79
CA GLU A 93 7.70 12.23 -1.62
C GLU A 93 7.58 13.05 -0.33
N VAL A 94 6.73 12.56 0.57
CA VAL A 94 6.54 13.08 1.93
C VAL A 94 7.27 12.21 2.94
N GLY A 95 7.37 10.90 2.67
CA GLY A 95 8.06 9.94 3.51
C GLY A 95 7.99 8.54 2.91
N ARG A 96 8.65 7.58 3.56
CA ARG A 96 8.67 6.18 3.13
C ARG A 96 8.79 5.20 4.29
N ILE A 97 8.21 4.03 4.12
CA ILE A 97 8.40 2.88 5.02
C ILE A 97 9.39 1.94 4.35
N THR A 98 10.47 1.62 5.04
CA THR A 98 11.55 0.74 4.56
C THR A 98 11.64 -0.53 5.42
N ASN A 99 12.59 -1.42 5.11
CA ASN A 99 12.82 -2.68 5.82
C ASN A 99 11.63 -3.65 5.73
N LEU A 100 10.85 -3.53 4.67
CA LEU A 100 9.82 -4.51 4.30
C LEU A 100 10.49 -5.69 3.58
N THR A 101 9.87 -6.87 3.60
CA THR A 101 10.44 -8.04 2.90
C THR A 101 10.07 -7.99 1.42
N SER A 102 8.80 -8.03 1.10
CA SER A 102 8.30 -8.01 -0.29
C SER A 102 6.85 -7.54 -0.25
N PRO A 103 6.62 -6.23 0.00
CA PRO A 103 5.29 -5.71 0.30
C PRO A 103 4.35 -5.81 -0.92
N ARG A 104 3.07 -6.07 -0.64
CA ARG A 104 2.04 -6.22 -1.67
C ARG A 104 0.97 -5.15 -1.59
N TYR A 105 0.34 -5.00 -0.44
CA TYR A 105 -0.75 -4.04 -0.21
C TYR A 105 -0.61 -3.43 1.17
N ILE A 106 -1.09 -2.19 1.28
CA ILE A 106 -1.25 -1.51 2.57
C ILE A 106 -2.73 -1.26 2.84
N HIS A 107 -3.19 -1.59 4.05
CA HIS A 107 -4.57 -1.38 4.50
C HIS A 107 -4.56 -0.56 5.80
N PHE A 108 -5.21 0.61 5.77
CA PHE A 108 -5.23 1.53 6.88
C PHE A 108 -6.37 1.23 7.85
N LEU A 109 -6.04 1.15 9.13
CA LEU A 109 -6.99 1.01 10.23
C LEU A 109 -7.21 2.35 10.94
N SER A 110 -6.18 3.19 10.98
CA SER A 110 -6.19 4.55 11.52
C SER A 110 -4.95 5.32 11.03
N ASP A 111 -4.85 6.59 11.38
CA ASP A 111 -3.66 7.41 11.09
C ASP A 111 -2.36 6.85 11.67
N GLU A 112 -2.46 6.01 12.69
CA GLU A 112 -1.31 5.49 13.43
C GLU A 112 -1.11 3.98 13.24
N LYS A 113 -2.02 3.33 12.49
CA LYS A 113 -1.98 1.88 12.32
C LYS A 113 -2.45 1.45 10.94
N ALA A 114 -1.59 0.73 10.24
CA ALA A 114 -1.93 0.04 9.00
C ALA A 114 -1.29 -1.34 8.96
N TYR A 115 -1.87 -2.23 8.16
CA TYR A 115 -1.31 -3.55 7.87
C TYR A 115 -0.67 -3.54 6.48
N VAL A 116 0.48 -4.19 6.36
CA VAL A 116 1.19 -4.39 5.08
C VAL A 116 1.36 -5.89 4.85
N THR A 117 0.73 -6.38 3.79
CA THR A 117 0.87 -7.76 3.35
C THR A 117 2.18 -7.96 2.59
N GLN A 118 2.69 -9.19 2.62
CA GLN A 118 4.00 -9.56 2.08
C GLN A 118 3.90 -10.87 1.30
N ILE A 119 4.76 -11.04 0.30
CA ILE A 119 5.18 -12.36 -0.17
C ILE A 119 6.59 -12.64 0.32
N TRP A 120 6.96 -13.91 0.40
CA TRP A 120 8.26 -14.36 0.94
C TRP A 120 8.48 -13.93 2.39
N ASP A 121 7.36 -13.87 3.15
CA ASP A 121 7.36 -13.63 4.60
C ASP A 121 6.15 -14.33 5.23
N ASN A 122 6.34 -14.88 6.41
CA ASN A 122 5.28 -15.54 7.18
C ASN A 122 4.51 -14.58 8.10
N ARG A 123 4.67 -13.27 7.89
CA ARG A 123 4.08 -12.22 8.72
C ARG A 123 3.39 -11.16 7.86
N ILE A 124 2.36 -10.56 8.41
CA ILE A 124 1.83 -9.28 7.98
C ILE A 124 2.46 -8.21 8.88
N PHE A 125 2.96 -7.14 8.30
CA PHE A 125 3.62 -6.09 9.07
C PHE A 125 2.59 -5.07 9.56
N ILE A 126 2.77 -4.62 10.81
CA ILE A 126 2.02 -3.51 11.39
C ILE A 126 2.91 -2.28 11.30
N VAL A 127 2.38 -1.21 10.70
CA VAL A 127 3.14 0.03 10.49
C VAL A 127 2.41 1.21 11.09
N ASN A 128 3.17 2.24 11.46
CA ASN A 128 2.63 3.55 11.83
C ASN A 128 2.80 4.51 10.64
N PRO A 129 1.70 4.90 9.96
CA PRO A 129 1.78 5.78 8.79
C PRO A 129 2.32 7.18 9.10
N LYS A 130 2.04 7.74 10.28
CA LYS A 130 2.53 9.07 10.67
C LYS A 130 4.04 9.12 10.89
N ARG A 131 4.63 8.00 11.33
CA ARG A 131 6.07 7.91 11.64
C ARG A 131 6.86 7.17 10.57
N PHE A 132 6.19 6.60 9.56
CA PHE A 132 6.79 5.83 8.48
C PHE A 132 7.64 4.66 9.01
N GLU A 133 7.18 3.96 10.03
CA GLU A 133 7.92 2.90 10.69
C GLU A 133 7.11 1.63 10.90
N ILE A 134 7.80 0.49 10.99
CA ILE A 134 7.23 -0.79 11.38
C ILE A 134 7.12 -0.80 12.91
N THR A 135 5.94 -1.13 13.43
CA THR A 135 5.64 -1.16 14.86
C THR A 135 5.37 -2.56 15.40
N GLY A 136 5.17 -3.54 14.53
CA GLY A 136 4.91 -4.91 14.94
C GLY A 136 4.63 -5.85 13.78
N TYR A 137 4.22 -7.07 14.13
CA TYR A 137 3.98 -8.14 13.17
C TYR A 137 2.81 -9.02 13.60
N ILE A 138 2.07 -9.52 12.62
CA ILE A 138 1.05 -10.56 12.77
C ILE A 138 1.63 -11.83 12.16
N ASN A 139 1.85 -12.86 12.96
CA ASN A 139 2.29 -14.15 12.45
C ASN A 139 1.13 -14.85 11.72
N CYS A 140 1.41 -15.39 10.54
CA CYS A 140 0.46 -16.16 9.73
C CYS A 140 0.69 -17.64 9.97
N PRO A 141 -0.25 -18.35 10.61
CA PRO A 141 -0.07 -19.76 10.95
C PRO A 141 0.18 -20.62 9.70
N GLY A 142 1.08 -21.61 9.83
CA GLY A 142 1.38 -22.55 8.75
C GLY A 142 2.14 -21.98 7.55
N MET A 143 2.54 -20.72 7.58
CA MET A 143 3.41 -20.12 6.56
C MET A 143 4.87 -20.18 6.97
N THR A 144 5.76 -20.29 5.98
CA THR A 144 7.22 -20.12 6.12
C THR A 144 7.66 -18.88 5.35
N MET A 145 8.93 -18.52 5.42
CA MET A 145 9.49 -17.43 4.62
C MET A 145 9.41 -17.73 3.11
N GLU A 146 9.53 -19.00 2.72
CA GLU A 146 9.49 -19.41 1.31
C GLU A 146 8.06 -19.56 0.77
N THR A 147 7.09 -19.83 1.65
CA THR A 147 5.69 -20.08 1.26
C THR A 147 4.73 -18.98 1.71
N GLY A 148 5.22 -17.98 2.43
CA GLY A 148 4.42 -16.85 2.88
C GLY A 148 3.92 -16.03 1.70
N SER A 149 2.61 -15.79 1.65
CA SER A 149 1.96 -15.14 0.53
C SER A 149 0.65 -14.54 0.97
N THR A 150 0.71 -13.32 1.48
CA THR A 150 -0.47 -12.54 1.84
C THR A 150 -0.66 -11.39 0.85
N GLU A 151 -1.88 -11.14 0.43
CA GLU A 151 -2.23 -10.25 -0.67
C GLU A 151 -3.24 -9.19 -0.26
N GLN A 152 -4.33 -9.06 -1.00
CA GLN A 152 -5.34 -8.04 -0.79
C GLN A 152 -6.06 -8.22 0.55
N MET A 153 -6.50 -7.10 1.09
CA MET A 153 -7.20 -7.02 2.35
C MET A 153 -8.55 -6.33 2.19
N VAL A 154 -9.55 -6.82 2.92
CA VAL A 154 -10.84 -6.14 3.07
C VAL A 154 -11.23 -6.14 4.54
N GLN A 155 -11.75 -5.01 5.01
CA GLN A 155 -12.21 -4.87 6.38
C GLN A 155 -13.72 -4.97 6.47
N TYR A 156 -14.20 -5.74 7.45
CA TYR A 156 -15.60 -5.75 7.87
C TYR A 156 -15.68 -5.67 9.40
N GLY A 157 -16.21 -4.57 9.89
CA GLY A 157 -16.22 -4.26 11.31
C GLY A 157 -14.82 -4.26 11.91
N LYS A 158 -14.62 -5.05 12.95
CA LYS A 158 -13.31 -5.21 13.63
C LYS A 158 -12.39 -6.25 12.99
N TYR A 159 -12.77 -6.84 11.89
CA TYR A 159 -11.99 -7.90 11.25
C TYR A 159 -11.45 -7.45 9.90
N VAL A 160 -10.20 -7.80 9.65
CA VAL A 160 -9.59 -7.73 8.32
C VAL A 160 -9.45 -9.14 7.77
N TYR A 161 -9.93 -9.33 6.56
CA TYR A 161 -9.81 -10.58 5.82
C TYR A 161 -8.71 -10.40 4.77
N VAL A 162 -7.80 -11.37 4.72
CA VAL A 162 -6.63 -11.33 3.86
C VAL A 162 -6.64 -12.58 2.99
N ASN A 163 -6.65 -12.41 1.66
CA ASN A 163 -6.45 -13.54 0.78
C ASN A 163 -4.97 -13.92 0.72
N CYS A 164 -4.74 -15.21 0.57
CA CYS A 164 -3.41 -15.77 0.40
C CYS A 164 -3.28 -16.31 -1.01
N TRP A 165 -2.09 -16.16 -1.59
CA TRP A 165 -1.86 -16.47 -3.00
C TRP A 165 -0.75 -17.52 -3.17
N SER A 166 -0.68 -18.11 -4.36
CA SER A 166 0.39 -19.01 -4.79
C SER A 166 0.48 -20.31 -3.98
N TYR A 167 1.14 -20.30 -2.84
CA TYR A 167 1.39 -21.51 -2.04
C TYR A 167 0.33 -21.73 -0.95
N GLN A 168 -0.63 -20.84 -0.86
CA GLN A 168 -1.65 -20.83 0.18
C GLN A 168 -3.04 -20.75 -0.46
N ASN A 169 -3.95 -21.64 -0.07
CA ASN A 169 -5.32 -21.66 -0.58
C ASN A 169 -6.30 -21.38 0.56
N ARG A 170 -6.22 -20.16 1.12
CA ARG A 170 -7.03 -19.78 2.27
C ARG A 170 -7.22 -18.27 2.40
N LEU A 171 -8.20 -17.89 3.22
CA LEU A 171 -8.38 -16.54 3.73
C LEU A 171 -8.02 -16.51 5.21
N LEU A 172 -7.23 -15.55 5.63
CA LEU A 172 -6.98 -15.28 7.04
C LEU A 172 -7.97 -14.23 7.54
N LYS A 173 -8.50 -14.44 8.76
CA LYS A 173 -9.34 -13.48 9.48
C LYS A 173 -8.57 -12.94 10.66
N ILE A 174 -8.34 -11.64 10.69
CA ILE A 174 -7.55 -10.94 11.71
C ILE A 174 -8.47 -10.08 12.56
N ASP A 175 -8.41 -10.20 13.89
CA ASP A 175 -9.07 -9.24 14.81
C ASP A 175 -8.13 -8.03 15.00
N THR A 176 -8.56 -6.85 14.56
CA THR A 176 -7.76 -5.61 14.55
C THR A 176 -7.49 -5.03 15.93
N ARG A 177 -8.17 -5.52 16.96
CA ARG A 177 -7.97 -5.09 18.36
C ARG A 177 -6.85 -5.87 19.04
N THR A 178 -6.58 -7.10 18.58
CA THR A 178 -5.56 -7.97 19.14
C THR A 178 -4.38 -8.21 18.22
N ASP A 179 -4.51 -7.82 16.94
CA ASP A 179 -3.55 -8.06 15.88
C ASP A 179 -3.17 -9.54 15.74
N ARG A 180 -4.19 -10.38 15.73
CA ARG A 180 -4.02 -11.85 15.64
C ARG A 180 -4.92 -12.44 14.59
N VAL A 181 -4.42 -13.44 13.89
CA VAL A 181 -5.25 -14.35 13.09
C VAL A 181 -6.13 -15.13 14.07
N VAL A 182 -7.45 -15.02 13.91
CA VAL A 182 -8.44 -15.64 14.79
C VAL A 182 -9.22 -16.75 14.09
N ASP A 183 -9.14 -16.83 12.77
CA ASP A 183 -9.83 -17.83 11.97
C ASP A 183 -9.17 -17.97 10.58
N GLU A 184 -9.35 -19.10 9.94
CA GLU A 184 -8.89 -19.41 8.59
C GLU A 184 -10.02 -20.09 7.82
N LEU A 185 -10.28 -19.61 6.60
CA LEU A 185 -11.24 -20.19 5.67
C LEU A 185 -10.48 -20.85 4.52
N VAL A 186 -10.70 -22.12 4.30
CA VAL A 186 -10.07 -22.94 3.25
C VAL A 186 -11.06 -23.22 2.13
#